data_e8fa0137a0c3049b2a81022ef587929c
#
_entry.id   e8fa0137a0c3049b2a81022ef587929c
#
_cell.length_a   1.000
_cell.length_b   1.000
_cell.length_c   1.000
_cell.angle_alpha   90.00
_cell.angle_beta   90.00
_cell.angle_gamma   90.00
#
_symmetry.space_group_name_H-M   'P 1'
#
loop_
_entity.id
_entity.type
_entity.pdbx_description
1 polymer ?
#
loop_
_entity_poly.entity_id
_entity_poly.type
_entity_poly.pdbx_seq_one_letter_code
_entity_poly.pdbx_strand_id
1 'polypeptide(L)'
;MIIVPTDTPGYELVRKVSVMGHEGRGWGTHCETRFTGVRVPVANTLGEPGDGFRIAQKRLGPGRIHHVMRWLGQMQRAFELMCTYALERKAFGEALADKQTVRNWIADSAAEIQACRLMTLQAAHRLDEGDEARVEVSLIKFYAARVLSDVIDRALQVHGGLGMTDDTPLAVMYRMARGAHIYDGADEVHRMVVARRILRAFEDGGTWRFT
;
A
#
# COMPACT_ATOMS: atom_id res chain seq x y z
N MET A 1 -14.96 -19.70 4.45
CA MET A 1 -15.30 -18.77 3.32
C MET A 1 -16.11 -19.55 2.30
N ILE A 2 -16.90 -18.89 1.44
CA ILE A 2 -17.76 -19.55 0.43
C ILE A 2 -17.49 -18.90 -0.93
N ILE A 3 -17.27 -19.71 -1.96
CA ILE A 3 -17.14 -19.25 -3.34
C ILE A 3 -18.54 -19.16 -3.95
N VAL A 4 -18.88 -17.98 -4.45
CA VAL A 4 -20.14 -17.72 -5.16
C VAL A 4 -19.78 -17.30 -6.60
N PRO A 5 -20.09 -18.12 -7.63
CA PRO A 5 -19.98 -17.70 -9.01
C PRO A 5 -20.86 -16.48 -9.28
N THR A 6 -20.42 -15.56 -10.12
CA THR A 6 -21.13 -14.30 -10.37
C THR A 6 -22.39 -14.46 -11.23
N ASP A 7 -22.59 -15.62 -11.85
CA ASP A 7 -23.78 -16.02 -12.59
C ASP A 7 -24.79 -16.80 -11.72
N THR A 8 -24.51 -16.95 -10.42
CA THR A 8 -25.44 -17.65 -9.48
C THR A 8 -26.74 -16.87 -9.33
N PRO A 9 -27.91 -17.53 -9.46
CA PRO A 9 -29.20 -16.86 -9.23
C PRO A 9 -29.25 -16.19 -7.85
N GLY A 10 -29.69 -14.93 -7.82
CA GLY A 10 -29.75 -14.11 -6.60
C GLY A 10 -28.49 -13.32 -6.29
N TYR A 11 -27.39 -13.50 -7.05
CA TYR A 11 -26.28 -12.56 -7.04
C TYR A 11 -26.57 -11.39 -7.98
N GLU A 12 -26.37 -10.18 -7.51
CA GLU A 12 -26.58 -8.94 -8.27
C GLU A 12 -25.41 -7.99 -8.07
N LEU A 13 -24.83 -7.50 -9.18
CA LEU A 13 -23.95 -6.34 -9.18
C LEU A 13 -24.83 -5.10 -9.28
N VAL A 14 -25.10 -4.42 -8.16
CA VAL A 14 -26.05 -3.31 -8.06
C VAL A 14 -25.52 -2.08 -8.79
N ARG A 15 -24.28 -1.69 -8.53
CA ARG A 15 -23.63 -0.55 -9.18
C ARG A 15 -22.12 -0.56 -9.00
N LYS A 16 -21.42 0.15 -9.87
CA LYS A 16 -20.03 0.50 -9.64
C LYS A 16 -19.92 1.63 -8.62
N VAL A 17 -18.86 1.60 -7.83
CA VAL A 17 -18.55 2.63 -6.83
C VAL A 17 -17.33 3.41 -7.28
N SER A 18 -17.47 4.70 -7.46
CA SER A 18 -16.34 5.58 -7.75
C SER A 18 -15.50 5.80 -6.50
N VAL A 19 -14.18 5.60 -6.59
CA VAL A 19 -13.23 5.84 -5.51
C VAL A 19 -12.32 7.00 -5.89
N MET A 20 -12.42 8.10 -5.15
CA MET A 20 -11.67 9.35 -5.38
C MET A 20 -11.81 9.86 -6.85
N GLY A 21 -13.03 9.81 -7.38
CA GLY A 21 -13.33 10.24 -8.73
C GLY A 21 -12.97 9.25 -9.84
N HIS A 22 -12.58 8.02 -9.51
CA HIS A 22 -12.21 6.99 -10.47
C HIS A 22 -13.09 5.75 -10.30
N GLU A 23 -13.77 5.31 -11.37
CA GLU A 23 -14.65 4.12 -11.33
C GLU A 23 -13.91 2.80 -11.44
N GLY A 24 -12.63 2.82 -11.83
CA GLY A 24 -11.85 1.63 -12.10
C GLY A 24 -12.23 0.97 -13.43
N ARG A 25 -11.42 -0.03 -13.82
CA ARG A 25 -11.67 -0.90 -14.98
C ARG A 25 -11.30 -2.33 -14.64
N GLY A 26 -12.11 -3.29 -15.09
CA GLY A 26 -11.87 -4.72 -14.86
C GLY A 26 -11.67 -5.02 -13.37
N TRP A 27 -10.56 -5.62 -13.02
CA TRP A 27 -10.21 -6.03 -11.65
C TRP A 27 -10.01 -4.87 -10.66
N GLY A 28 -9.82 -3.66 -11.12
CA GLY A 28 -9.70 -2.46 -10.31
C GLY A 28 -11.04 -1.75 -10.04
N THR A 29 -12.17 -2.38 -10.36
CA THR A 29 -13.50 -1.81 -10.15
C THR A 29 -14.01 -2.17 -8.75
N HIS A 30 -14.50 -1.17 -8.02
CA HIS A 30 -15.24 -1.36 -6.78
C HIS A 30 -16.74 -1.42 -7.09
N CYS A 31 -17.44 -2.31 -6.44
CA CYS A 31 -18.86 -2.55 -6.70
C CYS A 31 -19.66 -2.71 -5.41
N GLU A 32 -20.91 -2.29 -5.44
CA GLU A 32 -21.93 -2.72 -4.49
C GLU A 32 -22.56 -4.01 -5.02
N THR A 33 -22.56 -5.05 -4.21
CA THR A 33 -23.11 -6.35 -4.56
C THR A 33 -24.24 -6.74 -3.59
N ARG A 34 -25.25 -7.44 -4.10
CA ARG A 34 -26.35 -7.94 -3.29
C ARG A 34 -26.50 -9.45 -3.47
N PHE A 35 -26.80 -10.13 -2.38
CA PHE A 35 -27.05 -11.55 -2.35
C PHE A 35 -28.46 -11.80 -1.80
N THR A 36 -29.38 -12.30 -2.61
CA THR A 36 -30.78 -12.57 -2.21
C THR A 36 -31.09 -14.00 -2.45
N GLY A 37 -31.19 -14.79 -1.37
CA GLY A 37 -31.53 -16.21 -1.45
C GLY A 37 -30.53 -17.05 -2.24
N VAL A 38 -29.29 -16.58 -2.40
CA VAL A 38 -28.21 -17.27 -3.13
C VAL A 38 -27.95 -18.65 -2.52
N ARG A 39 -27.93 -19.66 -3.36
CA ARG A 39 -27.63 -21.06 -2.97
C ARG A 39 -26.46 -21.55 -3.82
N VAL A 40 -25.46 -22.13 -3.17
CA VAL A 40 -24.30 -22.74 -3.80
C VAL A 40 -24.06 -24.13 -3.19
N PRO A 41 -23.39 -25.04 -3.93
CA PRO A 41 -22.99 -26.33 -3.38
C PRO A 41 -22.12 -26.19 -2.13
N VAL A 42 -22.25 -27.08 -1.17
CA VAL A 42 -21.40 -27.15 0.03
C VAL A 42 -19.92 -27.28 -0.33
N ALA A 43 -19.62 -27.93 -1.45
CA ALA A 43 -18.26 -28.06 -1.99
C ALA A 43 -17.58 -26.72 -2.32
N ASN A 44 -18.33 -25.64 -2.47
CA ASN A 44 -17.79 -24.28 -2.64
C ASN A 44 -17.26 -23.67 -1.33
N THR A 45 -17.36 -24.41 -0.21
CA THR A 45 -16.81 -23.96 1.08
C THR A 45 -15.30 -24.12 1.09
N LEU A 46 -14.57 -23.05 1.43
CA LEU A 46 -13.14 -23.05 1.66
C LEU A 46 -12.86 -23.22 3.16
N GLY A 47 -12.19 -24.32 3.51
CA GLY A 47 -11.92 -24.71 4.90
C GLY A 47 -13.17 -25.13 5.67
N GLU A 48 -13.06 -25.20 6.99
CA GLU A 48 -14.15 -25.60 7.84
C GLU A 48 -15.08 -24.43 8.21
N PRO A 49 -16.34 -24.70 8.61
CA PRO A 49 -17.20 -23.68 9.18
C PRO A 49 -16.51 -22.96 10.35
N GLY A 50 -16.46 -21.61 10.28
CA GLY A 50 -15.75 -20.78 11.26
C GLY A 50 -14.35 -20.32 10.82
N ASP A 51 -13.72 -20.98 9.85
CA ASP A 51 -12.35 -20.68 9.40
C ASP A 51 -12.20 -19.43 8.53
N GLY A 52 -13.28 -18.78 8.14
CA GLY A 52 -13.26 -17.71 7.15
C GLY A 52 -12.25 -16.59 7.44
N PHE A 53 -12.19 -16.12 8.70
CA PHE A 53 -11.25 -15.09 9.11
C PHE A 53 -9.78 -15.58 9.07
N ARG A 54 -9.53 -16.81 9.56
CA ARG A 54 -8.20 -17.42 9.55
C ARG A 54 -7.66 -17.58 8.12
N ILE A 55 -8.50 -18.01 7.19
CA ILE A 55 -8.14 -18.14 5.76
C ILE A 55 -7.82 -16.76 5.16
N ALA A 56 -8.63 -15.74 5.45
CA ALA A 56 -8.37 -14.38 5.02
C ALA A 56 -7.01 -13.86 5.53
N GLN A 57 -6.68 -14.10 6.81
CA GLN A 57 -5.40 -13.67 7.40
C GLN A 57 -4.19 -14.36 6.77
N LYS A 58 -4.28 -15.65 6.40
CA LYS A 58 -3.21 -16.36 5.68
C LYS A 58 -2.85 -15.69 4.36
N ARG A 59 -3.85 -15.17 3.64
CA ARG A 59 -3.64 -14.45 2.38
C ARG A 59 -3.06 -13.05 2.61
N LEU A 60 -3.49 -12.36 3.67
CA LEU A 60 -3.15 -10.96 3.90
C LEU A 60 -1.68 -10.73 4.27
N GLY A 61 -1.00 -11.69 4.89
CA GLY A 61 0.44 -11.59 5.21
C GLY A 61 1.28 -11.33 3.95
N PRO A 62 1.39 -12.30 3.04
CA PRO A 62 2.10 -12.15 1.77
C PRO A 62 1.52 -11.01 0.90
N GLY A 63 0.19 -10.81 0.91
CA GLY A 63 -0.47 -9.74 0.18
C GLY A 63 0.03 -8.34 0.55
N ARG A 64 0.33 -8.09 1.82
CA ARG A 64 0.88 -6.81 2.29
C ARG A 64 2.30 -6.56 1.76
N ILE A 65 3.14 -7.59 1.69
CA ILE A 65 4.46 -7.49 1.05
C ILE A 65 4.31 -7.12 -0.43
N HIS A 66 3.41 -7.79 -1.16
CA HIS A 66 3.12 -7.44 -2.55
C HIS A 66 2.64 -5.99 -2.72
N HIS A 67 1.84 -5.47 -1.81
CA HIS A 67 1.46 -4.06 -1.85
C HIS A 67 2.68 -3.15 -1.74
N VAL A 68 3.55 -3.38 -0.76
CA VAL A 68 4.73 -2.55 -0.55
C VAL A 68 5.70 -2.65 -1.72
N MET A 69 5.89 -3.83 -2.32
CA MET A 69 6.71 -3.99 -3.53
C MET A 69 6.19 -3.12 -4.69
N ARG A 70 4.87 -3.09 -4.91
CA ARG A 70 4.27 -2.22 -5.94
C ARG A 70 4.42 -0.73 -5.59
N TRP A 71 4.31 -0.38 -4.30
CA TRP A 71 4.53 0.99 -3.85
C TRP A 71 5.98 1.43 -4.03
N LEU A 72 6.95 0.55 -3.78
CA LEU A 72 8.35 0.80 -4.07
C LEU A 72 8.59 1.13 -5.55
N GLY A 73 7.93 0.42 -6.46
CA GLY A 73 7.96 0.75 -7.89
C GLY A 73 7.35 2.12 -8.21
N GLN A 74 6.27 2.50 -7.54
CA GLN A 74 5.66 3.83 -7.68
C GLN A 74 6.54 4.94 -7.09
N MET A 75 7.12 4.72 -5.90
CA MET A 75 8.07 5.65 -5.28
C MET A 75 9.26 5.89 -6.21
N GLN A 76 9.84 4.81 -6.75
CA GLN A 76 10.96 4.88 -7.69
C GLN A 76 10.59 5.72 -8.93
N ARG A 77 9.42 5.47 -9.51
CA ARG A 77 8.95 6.23 -10.68
C ARG A 77 8.72 7.70 -10.37
N ALA A 78 8.09 8.03 -9.25
CA ALA A 78 7.87 9.41 -8.82
C ALA A 78 9.20 10.13 -8.54
N PHE A 79 10.14 9.44 -7.91
CA PHE A 79 11.49 9.94 -7.63
C PHE A 79 12.25 10.26 -8.92
N GLU A 80 12.23 9.38 -9.92
CA GLU A 80 12.87 9.60 -11.21
C GLU A 80 12.28 10.82 -11.95
N LEU A 81 10.94 10.93 -11.95
CA LEU A 81 10.26 12.08 -12.53
C LEU A 81 10.65 13.39 -11.82
N MET A 82 10.70 13.37 -10.48
CA MET A 82 11.11 14.51 -9.67
C MET A 82 12.54 14.95 -10.01
N CYS A 83 13.49 14.03 -10.06
CA CYS A 83 14.90 14.33 -10.35
C CYS A 83 15.08 14.88 -11.77
N THR A 84 14.47 14.23 -12.77
CA THR A 84 14.55 14.66 -14.16
C THR A 84 13.98 16.07 -14.32
N TYR A 85 12.78 16.31 -13.83
CA TYR A 85 12.14 17.62 -13.96
C TYR A 85 12.90 18.72 -13.20
N ALA A 86 13.44 18.40 -12.02
CA ALA A 86 14.22 19.35 -11.23
C ALA A 86 15.48 19.85 -11.97
N LEU A 87 16.12 19.00 -12.77
CA LEU A 87 17.29 19.35 -13.59
C LEU A 87 16.90 20.21 -14.81
N GLU A 88 15.76 19.93 -15.42
CA GLU A 88 15.33 20.60 -16.66
C GLU A 88 14.64 21.95 -16.39
N ARG A 89 13.81 22.03 -15.36
CA ARG A 89 13.01 23.21 -15.06
C ARG A 89 13.83 24.30 -14.39
N LYS A 90 13.81 25.50 -15.00
CA LYS A 90 14.42 26.71 -14.44
C LYS A 90 13.37 27.66 -13.89
N ALA A 91 13.65 28.22 -12.72
CA ALA A 91 12.84 29.26 -12.08
C ALA A 91 13.74 30.21 -11.29
N PHE A 92 13.47 31.51 -11.36
CA PHE A 92 14.27 32.54 -10.68
C PHE A 92 15.76 32.48 -11.05
N GLY A 93 16.05 32.24 -12.34
CA GLY A 93 17.41 32.29 -12.91
C GLY A 93 18.24 31.02 -12.79
N GLU A 94 17.79 29.97 -12.10
CA GLU A 94 18.53 28.70 -11.92
C GLU A 94 17.63 27.47 -12.02
N ALA A 95 18.21 26.28 -12.11
CA ALA A 95 17.46 25.04 -12.12
C ALA A 95 16.76 24.79 -10.76
N LEU A 96 15.62 24.10 -10.75
CA LEU A 96 14.99 23.70 -9.50
C LEU A 96 15.90 22.80 -8.65
N ALA A 97 16.74 21.99 -9.30
CA ALA A 97 17.75 21.16 -8.64
C ALA A 97 18.79 21.96 -7.84
N ASP A 98 18.94 23.27 -8.08
CA ASP A 98 19.84 24.14 -7.32
C ASP A 98 19.19 24.69 -6.04
N LYS A 99 17.87 24.56 -5.90
CA LYS A 99 17.14 24.98 -4.69
C LYS A 99 17.35 23.99 -3.55
N GLN A 100 17.76 24.50 -2.38
CA GLN A 100 18.06 23.66 -1.21
C GLN A 100 16.88 22.78 -0.78
N THR A 101 15.65 23.31 -0.84
CA THR A 101 14.43 22.54 -0.51
C THR A 101 14.27 21.33 -1.43
N VAL A 102 14.50 21.49 -2.73
CA VAL A 102 14.40 20.39 -3.70
C VAL A 102 15.49 19.35 -3.45
N ARG A 103 16.71 19.78 -3.16
CA ARG A 103 17.82 18.88 -2.78
C ARG A 103 17.49 18.08 -1.53
N ASN A 104 16.89 18.71 -0.51
CA ASN A 104 16.45 18.02 0.71
C ASN A 104 15.39 16.96 0.38
N TRP A 105 14.36 17.31 -0.40
CA TRP A 105 13.33 16.36 -0.80
C TRP A 105 13.88 15.16 -1.58
N ILE A 106 14.86 15.37 -2.45
CA ILE A 106 15.52 14.27 -3.18
C ILE A 106 16.29 13.39 -2.21
N ALA A 107 17.08 13.95 -1.29
CA ALA A 107 17.86 13.19 -0.33
C ALA A 107 16.98 12.40 0.64
N ASP A 108 15.95 13.03 1.20
CA ASP A 108 15.00 12.39 2.11
C ASP A 108 14.26 11.25 1.41
N SER A 109 13.77 11.49 0.18
CA SER A 109 13.09 10.46 -0.60
C SER A 109 13.99 9.26 -0.90
N ALA A 110 15.25 9.49 -1.23
CA ALA A 110 16.20 8.41 -1.48
C ALA A 110 16.43 7.55 -0.22
N ALA A 111 16.62 8.18 0.94
CA ALA A 111 16.81 7.49 2.22
C ALA A 111 15.57 6.68 2.61
N GLU A 112 14.37 7.28 2.50
CA GLU A 112 13.10 6.66 2.85
C GLU A 112 12.75 5.48 1.92
N ILE A 113 12.98 5.61 0.61
CA ILE A 113 12.79 4.51 -0.36
C ILE A 113 13.73 3.35 -0.04
N GLN A 114 14.99 3.64 0.24
CA GLN A 114 15.99 2.62 0.59
C GLN A 114 15.60 1.89 1.89
N ALA A 115 15.17 2.62 2.91
CA ALA A 115 14.70 2.03 4.16
C ALA A 115 13.49 1.12 3.92
N CYS A 116 12.48 1.57 3.17
CA CYS A 116 11.32 0.76 2.79
C CYS A 116 11.73 -0.53 2.07
N ARG A 117 12.70 -0.45 1.16
CA ARG A 117 13.18 -1.60 0.39
C ARG A 117 13.83 -2.64 1.31
N LEU A 118 14.73 -2.22 2.19
CA LEU A 118 15.43 -3.11 3.11
C LEU A 118 14.47 -3.77 4.11
N MET A 119 13.55 -3.00 4.69
CA MET A 119 12.52 -3.54 5.58
C MET A 119 11.62 -4.56 4.86
N THR A 120 11.30 -4.31 3.59
CA THR A 120 10.46 -5.23 2.80
C THR A 120 11.18 -6.53 2.50
N LEU A 121 12.47 -6.47 2.14
CA LEU A 121 13.30 -7.66 1.92
C LEU A 121 13.45 -8.47 3.21
N GLN A 122 13.65 -7.82 4.35
CA GLN A 122 13.71 -8.48 5.65
C GLN A 122 12.38 -9.21 5.98
N ALA A 123 11.24 -8.54 5.80
CA ALA A 123 9.94 -9.15 6.03
C ALA A 123 9.68 -10.36 5.13
N ALA A 124 10.09 -10.28 3.85
CA ALA A 124 9.98 -11.39 2.89
C ALA A 124 10.87 -12.56 3.30
N HIS A 125 12.14 -12.29 3.63
CA HIS A 125 13.08 -13.31 4.07
C HIS A 125 12.57 -14.08 5.31
N ARG A 126 12.03 -13.39 6.32
CA ARG A 126 11.45 -14.05 7.49
C ARG A 126 10.28 -14.97 7.16
N LEU A 127 9.42 -14.56 6.21
CA LEU A 127 8.35 -15.44 5.72
C LEU A 127 8.89 -16.67 5.00
N ASP A 128 9.96 -16.53 4.22
CA ASP A 128 10.60 -17.65 3.51
C ASP A 128 11.23 -18.65 4.49
N GLU A 129 11.68 -18.19 5.65
CA GLU A 129 12.17 -19.03 6.75
C GLU A 129 11.03 -19.66 7.58
N GLY A 130 9.77 -19.41 7.23
CA GLY A 130 8.62 -19.99 7.90
C GLY A 130 8.12 -19.23 9.14
N ASP A 131 8.66 -18.04 9.41
CA ASP A 131 8.14 -17.13 10.45
C ASP A 131 6.85 -16.46 9.98
N GLU A 132 5.95 -16.14 10.91
CA GLU A 132 4.76 -15.34 10.60
C GLU A 132 5.07 -13.88 10.25
N ALA A 133 6.23 -13.37 10.62
CA ALA A 133 6.76 -12.02 10.39
C ALA A 133 5.72 -10.89 10.63
N ARG A 134 4.85 -11.08 11.63
CA ARG A 134 3.67 -10.19 11.83
C ARG A 134 4.05 -8.76 12.18
N VAL A 135 5.17 -8.56 12.88
CA VAL A 135 5.65 -7.22 13.24
C VAL A 135 6.25 -6.58 12.01
N GLU A 136 7.14 -7.27 11.31
CA GLU A 136 7.83 -6.78 10.11
C GLU A 136 6.83 -6.43 9.00
N VAL A 137 5.87 -7.31 8.74
CA VAL A 137 4.77 -7.06 7.78
C VAL A 137 3.91 -5.87 8.20
N SER A 138 3.67 -5.68 9.50
CA SER A 138 2.93 -4.51 9.98
C SER A 138 3.76 -3.23 9.89
N LEU A 139 5.06 -3.29 10.22
CA LEU A 139 5.99 -2.15 10.11
C LEU A 139 6.04 -1.61 8.67
N ILE A 140 6.29 -2.49 7.70
CA ILE A 140 6.38 -2.07 6.29
C ILE A 140 5.06 -1.51 5.77
N LYS A 141 3.91 -2.02 6.24
CA LYS A 141 2.60 -1.62 5.74
C LYS A 141 2.31 -0.13 6.03
N PHE A 142 2.43 0.33 7.28
CA PHE A 142 2.15 1.72 7.60
C PHE A 142 3.31 2.66 7.27
N TYR A 143 4.57 2.19 7.40
CA TYR A 143 5.73 3.03 7.10
C TYR A 143 5.82 3.32 5.61
N ALA A 144 5.73 2.29 4.75
CA ALA A 144 5.80 2.47 3.31
C ALA A 144 4.58 3.22 2.74
N ALA A 145 3.38 3.12 3.35
CA ALA A 145 2.23 3.92 2.95
C ALA A 145 2.49 5.43 3.13
N ARG A 146 3.11 5.82 4.25
CA ARG A 146 3.53 7.19 4.51
C ARG A 146 4.58 7.65 3.50
N VAL A 147 5.66 6.87 3.33
CA VAL A 147 6.74 7.22 2.40
C VAL A 147 6.24 7.33 0.95
N LEU A 148 5.33 6.43 0.53
CA LEU A 148 4.69 6.51 -0.78
C LEU A 148 4.00 7.87 -0.99
N SER A 149 3.22 8.30 0.00
CA SER A 149 2.50 9.57 -0.06
C SER A 149 3.47 10.75 -0.09
N ASP A 150 4.48 10.75 0.79
CA ASP A 150 5.47 11.82 0.89
C ASP A 150 6.30 11.98 -0.40
N VAL A 151 6.78 10.88 -0.98
CA VAL A 151 7.58 10.90 -2.22
C VAL A 151 6.77 11.39 -3.42
N ILE A 152 5.52 10.91 -3.54
CA ILE A 152 4.65 11.34 -4.65
C ILE A 152 4.26 12.82 -4.48
N ASP A 153 3.97 13.26 -3.26
CA ASP A 153 3.64 14.66 -2.94
C ASP A 153 4.80 15.59 -3.30
N ARG A 154 6.03 15.25 -2.88
CA ARG A 154 7.23 16.01 -3.24
C ARG A 154 7.45 16.09 -4.76
N ALA A 155 7.26 14.96 -5.45
CA ALA A 155 7.39 14.91 -6.92
C ALA A 155 6.34 15.79 -7.59
N LEU A 156 5.09 15.72 -7.14
CA LEU A 156 3.99 16.54 -7.63
C LEU A 156 4.28 18.03 -7.38
N GLN A 157 4.74 18.38 -6.18
CA GLN A 157 5.09 19.75 -5.81
C GLN A 157 6.21 20.32 -6.68
N VAL A 158 7.25 19.53 -6.98
CA VAL A 158 8.35 19.94 -7.87
C VAL A 158 7.86 20.21 -9.28
N HIS A 159 6.87 19.44 -9.78
CA HIS A 159 6.26 19.66 -11.10
C HIS A 159 5.29 20.87 -11.12
N GLY A 160 4.83 21.33 -9.95
CA GLY A 160 3.88 22.44 -9.87
C GLY A 160 2.58 22.15 -10.63
N GLY A 161 2.08 23.11 -11.39
CA GLY A 161 0.83 22.96 -12.16
C GLY A 161 0.82 21.76 -13.10
N LEU A 162 1.96 21.43 -13.72
CA LEU A 162 2.09 20.26 -14.60
C LEU A 162 1.82 18.95 -13.86
N GLY A 163 2.29 18.84 -12.60
CA GLY A 163 2.05 17.66 -11.75
C GLY A 163 0.56 17.41 -11.46
N MET A 164 -0.28 18.43 -11.54
CA MET A 164 -1.72 18.35 -11.31
C MET A 164 -2.51 17.91 -12.55
N THR A 165 -1.88 17.87 -13.72
CA THR A 165 -2.51 17.49 -15.00
C THR A 165 -2.38 16.00 -15.27
N ASP A 166 -3.14 15.51 -16.25
CA ASP A 166 -3.03 14.13 -16.74
C ASP A 166 -1.85 13.92 -17.72
N ASP A 167 -1.06 14.98 -18.00
CA ASP A 167 0.17 14.90 -18.82
C ASP A 167 1.31 14.19 -18.09
N THR A 168 1.20 14.06 -16.76
CA THR A 168 2.08 13.24 -15.93
C THR A 168 1.27 12.21 -15.15
N PRO A 169 1.87 11.08 -14.73
CA PRO A 169 1.16 10.10 -13.91
C PRO A 169 0.97 10.54 -12.45
N LEU A 170 1.55 11.68 -12.03
CA LEU A 170 1.67 12.06 -10.62
C LEU A 170 0.32 12.32 -9.96
N ALA A 171 -0.62 13.00 -10.64
CA ALA A 171 -1.95 13.27 -10.11
C ALA A 171 -2.74 11.97 -9.85
N VAL A 172 -2.63 10.98 -10.74
CA VAL A 172 -3.24 9.66 -10.55
C VAL A 172 -2.54 8.90 -9.42
N MET A 173 -1.21 8.90 -9.40
CA MET A 173 -0.42 8.25 -8.33
C MET A 173 -0.77 8.83 -6.95
N TYR A 174 -0.89 10.15 -6.83
CA TYR A 174 -1.25 10.84 -5.60
C TYR A 174 -2.62 10.38 -5.06
N ARG A 175 -3.64 10.34 -5.92
CA ARG A 175 -4.97 9.84 -5.53
C ARG A 175 -4.94 8.39 -5.10
N MET A 176 -4.22 7.54 -5.83
CA MET A 176 -4.13 6.10 -5.54
C MET A 176 -3.32 5.82 -4.25
N ALA A 177 -2.28 6.63 -3.96
CA ALA A 177 -1.45 6.49 -2.77
C ALA A 177 -2.28 6.62 -1.47
N ARG A 178 -3.33 7.44 -1.47
CA ARG A 178 -4.18 7.61 -0.29
C ARG A 178 -4.81 6.30 0.19
N GLY A 179 -5.14 5.40 -0.73
CA GLY A 179 -5.69 4.08 -0.41
C GLY A 179 -4.73 3.19 0.38
N ALA A 180 -3.41 3.37 0.21
CA ALA A 180 -2.38 2.60 0.90
C ALA A 180 -2.48 2.66 2.43
N HIS A 181 -3.00 3.75 2.98
CA HIS A 181 -3.23 3.93 4.41
C HIS A 181 -4.46 3.18 4.95
N ILE A 182 -5.31 2.64 4.07
CA ILE A 182 -6.64 2.12 4.42
C ILE A 182 -6.77 0.63 4.16
N TYR A 183 -6.50 0.19 2.92
CA TYR A 183 -6.77 -1.19 2.54
C TYR A 183 -5.77 -2.17 3.15
N ASP A 184 -6.17 -3.44 3.26
CA ASP A 184 -5.45 -4.54 3.92
C ASP A 184 -5.05 -4.25 5.38
N GLY A 185 -5.81 -3.37 6.02
CA GLY A 185 -5.63 -2.88 7.38
C GLY A 185 -5.15 -1.44 7.42
N ALA A 186 -5.90 -0.59 8.15
CA ALA A 186 -5.52 0.80 8.35
C ALA A 186 -4.18 0.92 9.11
N ASP A 187 -3.47 2.02 8.89
CA ASP A 187 -2.19 2.30 9.55
C ASP A 187 -2.26 2.17 11.07
N GLU A 188 -3.37 2.61 11.68
CA GLU A 188 -3.61 2.54 13.12
C GLU A 188 -3.69 1.09 13.62
N VAL A 189 -4.32 0.20 12.83
CA VAL A 189 -4.39 -1.23 13.16
C VAL A 189 -3.00 -1.85 13.15
N HIS A 190 -2.17 -1.52 12.18
CA HIS A 190 -0.81 -2.02 12.10
C HIS A 190 0.08 -1.49 13.23
N ARG A 191 -0.03 -0.20 13.57
CA ARG A 191 0.65 0.38 14.73
C ARG A 191 0.26 -0.30 16.04
N MET A 192 -1.04 -0.56 16.22
CA MET A 192 -1.55 -1.29 17.38
C MET A 192 -0.97 -2.70 17.46
N VAL A 193 -0.89 -3.43 16.33
CA VAL A 193 -0.31 -4.78 16.29
C VAL A 193 1.16 -4.76 16.71
N VAL A 194 1.95 -3.83 16.16
CA VAL A 194 3.37 -3.68 16.49
C VAL A 194 3.55 -3.36 17.98
N ALA A 195 2.88 -2.31 18.47
CA ALA A 195 3.02 -1.88 19.86
C ALA A 195 2.61 -2.98 20.85
N ARG A 196 1.48 -3.65 20.60
CA ARG A 196 1.01 -4.75 21.47
C ARG A 196 2.00 -5.91 21.54
N ARG A 197 2.60 -6.30 20.42
CA ARG A 197 3.56 -7.41 20.40
C ARG A 197 4.88 -7.06 21.08
N ILE A 198 5.36 -5.84 20.88
CA ILE A 198 6.56 -5.36 21.57
C ILE A 198 6.32 -5.31 23.09
N LEU A 199 5.23 -4.68 23.52
CA LEU A 199 4.91 -4.55 24.94
C LEU A 199 4.74 -5.92 25.61
N ARG A 200 4.07 -6.86 24.93
CA ARG A 200 3.91 -8.22 25.46
C ARG A 200 5.26 -8.92 25.69
N ALA A 201 6.24 -8.73 24.79
CA ALA A 201 7.57 -9.30 25.00
C ALA A 201 8.23 -8.80 26.28
N PHE A 202 8.01 -7.53 26.66
CA PHE A 202 8.50 -6.97 27.92
C PHE A 202 7.66 -7.44 29.13
N GLU A 203 6.34 -7.56 29.00
CA GLU A 203 5.47 -8.12 30.05
C GLU A 203 5.85 -9.56 30.40
N ASP A 204 6.26 -10.35 29.39
CA ASP A 204 6.73 -11.74 29.56
C ASP A 204 8.20 -11.80 30.08
N GLY A 205 8.79 -10.68 30.51
CA GLY A 205 10.15 -10.59 31.07
C GLY A 205 11.27 -10.66 30.03
N GLY A 206 10.94 -10.54 28.74
CA GLY A 206 11.90 -10.54 27.64
C GLY A 206 12.34 -9.14 27.23
N THR A 207 12.87 -9.04 26.01
CA THR A 207 13.27 -7.79 25.36
C THR A 207 12.88 -7.83 23.89
N TRP A 208 12.86 -6.68 23.25
CA TRP A 208 12.67 -6.58 21.80
C TRP A 208 13.99 -6.23 21.11
N ARG A 209 14.35 -7.00 20.09
CA ARG A 209 15.53 -6.71 19.26
C ARG A 209 15.09 -6.48 17.84
N PHE A 210 15.63 -5.43 17.24
CA PHE A 210 15.49 -5.15 15.81
C PHE A 210 16.58 -5.96 15.08
N THR A 211 16.19 -7.07 14.48
CA THR A 211 17.11 -7.99 13.77
C THR A 211 16.72 -8.09 12.31
#